data_17779ce400307a060bd4e53aec266231
#
_entry.id   17779ce400307a060bd4e53aec266231
#
_cell.length_a   1.000
_cell.length_b   1.000
_cell.length_c   1.000
_cell.angle_alpha   90.00
_cell.angle_beta   90.00
_cell.angle_gamma   90.00
#
_symmetry.space_group_name_H-M   'P 1'
#
loop_
_entity.id
_entity.type
_entity.pdbx_description
1 polymer ?
#
loop_
_entity_poly.entity_id
_entity_poly.type
_entity_poly.pdbx_seq_one_letter_code
_entity_poly.pdbx_strand_id
1 'polypeptide(L)'
;MEKQKIIKQLTFTSIMLSINIVFVILNLYLPLFSLIILIGLPFASSLVKLYCNYKYTLGYLLSSFLIGFFIDYQTTIFYLIPSLISGIIFGILIKKNVHGFYILFISSLSNIILEILSIIFLNFIYNIDFLNVISTLLNININKLNDIFLSSLFLLSYIQMLLSYIIIEAEISKFNFEIKEDLNIFYSTFILDIIFIIISLSCYNYLYISYLFTTLSLIFSVYLLYYVIKYDNKILNIISLFMFIIIYIICLVFSSWFKIHGLSLYFNVFSIITLLISVIFILYIHFIKKEKINQSIFNKLDVTSKE
;
A
#
# COMPACT_ATOMS: atom_id res chain seq x y z
N MET A 1 19.62 33.66 -7.00
CA MET A 1 18.61 32.76 -6.42
C MET A 1 18.25 31.58 -7.34
N GLU A 2 17.98 31.76 -8.63
CA GLU A 2 17.59 30.70 -9.55
C GLU A 2 18.67 29.64 -9.76
N LYS A 3 19.92 30.04 -9.94
CA LYS A 3 21.08 29.15 -10.10
C LYS A 3 21.31 28.23 -8.89
N GLN A 4 21.10 28.72 -7.68
CA GLN A 4 21.20 27.92 -6.45
C GLN A 4 20.07 26.88 -6.35
N LYS A 5 18.85 27.20 -6.80
CA LYS A 5 17.70 26.29 -6.85
C LYS A 5 17.96 25.15 -7.85
N ILE A 6 18.53 25.46 -8.99
CA ILE A 6 18.92 24.48 -10.03
C ILE A 6 19.96 23.49 -9.45
N ILE A 7 21.01 24.00 -8.84
CA ILE A 7 22.08 23.18 -8.25
C ILE A 7 21.50 22.24 -7.18
N LYS A 8 20.65 22.75 -6.27
CA LYS A 8 20.02 21.93 -5.23
C LYS A 8 19.18 20.79 -5.80
N GLN A 9 18.38 21.05 -6.85
CA GLN A 9 17.56 20.01 -7.49
C GLN A 9 18.42 18.97 -8.19
N LEU A 10 19.47 19.40 -8.89
CA LEU A 10 20.40 18.50 -9.58
C LEU A 10 21.17 17.62 -8.59
N THR A 11 21.68 18.19 -7.49
CA THR A 11 22.34 17.42 -6.44
C THR A 11 21.39 16.41 -5.80
N PHE A 12 20.17 16.82 -5.49
CA PHE A 12 19.17 15.93 -4.90
C PHE A 12 18.82 14.77 -5.84
N THR A 13 18.57 15.04 -7.12
CA THR A 13 18.31 13.97 -8.10
C THR A 13 19.48 13.02 -8.27
N SER A 14 20.72 13.53 -8.25
CA SER A 14 21.93 12.69 -8.35
C SER A 14 22.09 11.77 -7.13
N ILE A 15 21.83 12.26 -5.93
CA ILE A 15 21.86 11.44 -4.70
C ILE A 15 20.80 10.33 -4.78
N MET A 16 19.56 10.65 -5.15
CA MET A 16 18.50 9.65 -5.27
C MET A 16 18.76 8.65 -6.39
N LEU A 17 19.38 9.09 -7.48
CA LEU A 17 19.84 8.21 -8.56
C LEU A 17 20.90 7.22 -8.04
N SER A 18 21.90 7.69 -7.30
CA SER A 18 22.93 6.83 -6.71
C SER A 18 22.33 5.78 -5.76
N ILE A 19 21.32 6.16 -4.96
CA ILE A 19 20.60 5.23 -4.09
C ILE A 19 19.90 4.13 -4.92
N ASN A 20 19.23 4.48 -6.02
CA ASN A 20 18.60 3.50 -6.90
C ASN A 20 19.60 2.53 -7.51
N ILE A 21 20.77 3.04 -7.96
CA ILE A 21 21.81 2.21 -8.52
C ILE A 21 22.35 1.22 -7.48
N VAL A 22 22.58 1.69 -6.25
CA VAL A 22 22.99 0.83 -5.14
C VAL A 22 21.94 -0.27 -4.88
N PHE A 23 20.66 0.07 -4.92
CA PHE A 23 19.61 -0.92 -4.77
C PHE A 23 19.61 -1.97 -5.88
N VAL A 24 19.79 -1.58 -7.15
CA VAL A 24 19.90 -2.52 -8.27
C VAL A 24 21.10 -3.46 -8.09
N ILE A 25 22.26 -2.91 -7.70
CA ILE A 25 23.47 -3.72 -7.45
C ILE A 25 23.23 -4.67 -6.26
N LEU A 26 22.62 -4.19 -5.17
CA LEU A 26 22.33 -5.03 -4.01
C LEU A 26 21.38 -6.20 -4.38
N ASN A 27 20.40 -5.95 -5.23
CA ASN A 27 19.49 -7.01 -5.69
C ASN A 27 20.22 -8.10 -6.48
N LEU A 28 21.18 -7.71 -7.31
CA LEU A 28 21.97 -8.64 -8.11
C LEU A 28 22.80 -9.60 -7.24
N TYR A 29 23.44 -9.08 -6.18
CA TYR A 29 24.32 -9.87 -5.32
C TYR A 29 23.62 -10.48 -4.09
N LEU A 30 22.54 -9.88 -3.63
CA LEU A 30 21.84 -10.25 -2.41
C LEU A 30 20.32 -10.29 -2.66
N PRO A 31 19.78 -11.36 -3.30
CA PRO A 31 18.35 -11.45 -3.65
C PRO A 31 17.40 -11.32 -2.46
N LEU A 32 17.86 -11.62 -1.23
CA LEU A 32 17.05 -11.44 -0.01
C LEU A 32 16.70 -9.97 0.27
N PHE A 33 17.51 -9.02 -0.25
CA PHE A 33 17.24 -7.59 -0.12
C PHE A 33 16.20 -7.07 -1.12
N SER A 34 15.69 -7.90 -2.02
CA SER A 34 14.69 -7.50 -3.02
C SER A 34 13.45 -6.83 -2.40
N LEU A 35 12.99 -7.31 -1.23
CA LEU A 35 11.87 -6.70 -0.50
C LEU A 35 12.17 -5.26 -0.05
N ILE A 36 13.38 -5.01 0.46
CA ILE A 36 13.80 -3.67 0.90
C ILE A 36 13.89 -2.74 -0.31
N ILE A 37 14.36 -3.24 -1.43
CA ILE A 37 14.50 -2.51 -2.68
C ILE A 37 13.14 -2.13 -3.23
N LEU A 38 12.18 -3.05 -3.23
CA LEU A 38 10.81 -2.79 -3.66
C LEU A 38 10.16 -1.63 -2.90
N ILE A 39 10.47 -1.45 -1.62
CA ILE A 39 9.96 -0.35 -0.79
C ILE A 39 10.76 0.94 -1.03
N GLY A 40 12.09 0.82 -1.14
CA GLY A 40 12.99 1.96 -1.26
C GLY A 40 12.89 2.71 -2.58
N LEU A 41 12.62 2.00 -3.69
CA LEU A 41 12.53 2.61 -5.02
C LEU A 41 11.34 3.57 -5.18
N PRO A 42 10.09 3.21 -4.79
CA PRO A 42 8.98 4.15 -4.82
C PRO A 42 9.19 5.35 -3.89
N PHE A 43 9.83 5.13 -2.73
CA PHE A 43 10.18 6.19 -1.80
C PHE A 43 11.12 7.22 -2.45
N ALA A 44 12.23 6.80 -3.02
CA ALA A 44 13.20 7.69 -3.65
C ALA A 44 12.58 8.49 -4.80
N SER A 45 11.82 7.85 -5.67
CA SER A 45 11.18 8.49 -6.82
C SER A 45 10.06 9.47 -6.43
N SER A 46 9.31 9.17 -5.36
CA SER A 46 8.30 10.08 -4.84
C SER A 46 8.92 11.35 -4.27
N LEU A 47 10.02 11.24 -3.51
CA LEU A 47 10.75 12.40 -2.98
C LEU A 47 11.34 13.26 -4.11
N VAL A 48 11.91 12.65 -5.15
CA VAL A 48 12.38 13.39 -6.33
C VAL A 48 11.23 14.19 -6.94
N LYS A 49 10.05 13.59 -7.10
CA LYS A 49 8.90 14.29 -7.64
C LYS A 49 8.38 15.39 -6.73
N LEU A 50 8.42 15.21 -5.42
CA LEU A 50 8.02 16.22 -4.44
C LEU A 50 8.96 17.42 -4.45
N TYR A 51 10.27 17.17 -4.49
CA TYR A 51 11.28 18.21 -4.32
C TYR A 51 11.70 18.87 -5.62
N CYS A 52 11.69 18.13 -6.75
CA CYS A 52 12.21 18.59 -8.01
C CYS A 52 11.13 18.98 -9.02
N ASN A 53 11.52 19.81 -10.00
CA ASN A 53 10.69 20.16 -11.14
C ASN A 53 10.60 18.99 -12.14
N TYR A 54 9.60 19.03 -13.02
CA TYR A 54 9.36 17.98 -14.00
C TYR A 54 10.59 17.60 -14.85
N LYS A 55 11.39 18.58 -15.28
CA LYS A 55 12.62 18.35 -16.07
C LYS A 55 13.63 17.44 -15.35
N TYR A 56 13.85 17.68 -14.05
CA TYR A 56 14.78 16.88 -13.25
C TYR A 56 14.20 15.52 -12.88
N THR A 57 12.88 15.44 -12.65
CA THR A 57 12.19 14.16 -12.45
C THR A 57 12.30 13.27 -13.68
N LEU A 58 12.13 13.82 -14.88
CA LEU A 58 12.27 13.08 -16.13
C LEU A 58 13.73 12.65 -16.37
N GLY A 59 14.68 13.55 -16.11
CA GLY A 59 16.11 13.23 -16.16
C GLY A 59 16.48 12.10 -15.21
N TYR A 60 15.98 12.13 -13.97
CA TYR A 60 16.15 11.07 -12.98
C TYR A 60 15.60 9.72 -13.48
N LEU A 61 14.37 9.70 -14.02
CA LEU A 61 13.75 8.48 -14.54
C LEU A 61 14.56 7.88 -15.69
N LEU A 62 14.94 8.71 -16.68
CA LEU A 62 15.74 8.26 -17.82
C LEU A 62 17.13 7.76 -17.40
N SER A 63 17.80 8.48 -16.52
CA SER A 63 19.13 8.08 -16.02
C SER A 63 19.06 6.80 -15.18
N SER A 64 18.05 6.66 -14.31
CA SER A 64 17.84 5.42 -13.54
C SER A 64 17.59 4.23 -14.45
N PHE A 65 16.76 4.40 -15.48
CA PHE A 65 16.50 3.36 -16.47
C PHE A 65 17.76 2.95 -17.23
N LEU A 66 18.47 3.92 -17.81
CA LEU A 66 19.66 3.63 -18.61
C LEU A 66 20.76 2.94 -17.80
N ILE A 67 21.09 3.47 -16.63
CA ILE A 67 22.17 2.90 -15.81
C ILE A 67 21.72 1.53 -15.26
N GLY A 68 20.49 1.41 -14.77
CA GLY A 68 19.95 0.15 -14.28
C GLY A 68 19.97 -0.93 -15.37
N PHE A 69 19.55 -0.58 -16.59
CA PHE A 69 19.51 -1.49 -17.73
C PHE A 69 20.89 -2.07 -18.10
N PHE A 70 21.96 -1.27 -17.99
CA PHE A 70 23.34 -1.72 -18.22
C PHE A 70 23.87 -2.61 -17.08
N ILE A 71 23.37 -2.46 -15.86
CA ILE A 71 23.81 -3.26 -14.71
C ILE A 71 23.06 -4.60 -14.69
N ASP A 72 21.74 -4.55 -14.69
CA ASP A 72 20.86 -5.71 -14.71
C ASP A 72 19.52 -5.34 -15.35
N TYR A 73 19.36 -5.73 -16.60
CA TYR A 73 18.16 -5.41 -17.37
C TYR A 73 16.90 -6.14 -16.84
N GLN A 74 17.03 -7.34 -16.25
CA GLN A 74 15.90 -8.06 -15.66
C GLN A 74 15.34 -7.32 -14.46
N THR A 75 16.18 -7.03 -13.49
CA THR A 75 15.79 -6.23 -12.31
C THR A 75 15.27 -4.85 -12.71
N THR A 76 15.86 -4.24 -13.73
CA THR A 76 15.42 -2.92 -14.19
C THR A 76 14.02 -2.94 -14.76
N ILE A 77 13.71 -3.89 -15.63
CA ILE A 77 12.40 -3.98 -16.26
C ILE A 77 11.33 -4.42 -15.25
N PHE A 78 11.64 -5.39 -14.39
CA PHE A 78 10.65 -6.02 -13.52
C PHE A 78 10.39 -5.23 -12.23
N TYR A 79 11.42 -4.64 -11.64
CA TYR A 79 11.32 -3.97 -10.34
C TYR A 79 11.54 -2.46 -10.44
N LEU A 80 12.57 -2.01 -11.14
CA LEU A 80 12.96 -0.61 -11.13
C LEU A 80 11.93 0.27 -11.83
N ILE A 81 11.54 -0.05 -13.05
CA ILE A 81 10.61 0.78 -13.85
C ILE A 81 9.23 0.88 -13.17
N PRO A 82 8.55 -0.23 -12.79
CA PRO A 82 7.27 -0.15 -12.11
C PRO A 82 7.33 0.70 -10.84
N SER A 83 8.35 0.47 -10.00
CA SER A 83 8.52 1.17 -8.74
C SER A 83 8.85 2.67 -8.92
N LEU A 84 9.64 3.03 -9.92
CA LEU A 84 9.96 4.45 -10.21
C LEU A 84 8.73 5.22 -10.67
N ILE A 85 7.97 4.66 -11.60
CA ILE A 85 6.79 5.32 -12.16
C ILE A 85 5.69 5.42 -11.10
N SER A 86 5.41 4.34 -10.37
CA SER A 86 4.42 4.36 -9.30
C SER A 86 4.77 5.35 -8.19
N GLY A 87 6.07 5.45 -7.81
CA GLY A 87 6.53 6.44 -6.85
C GLY A 87 6.43 7.89 -7.37
N ILE A 88 6.68 8.14 -8.66
CA ILE A 88 6.43 9.47 -9.26
C ILE A 88 4.94 9.82 -9.22
N ILE A 89 4.05 8.88 -9.55
CA ILE A 89 2.60 9.08 -9.44
C ILE A 89 2.22 9.41 -8.00
N PHE A 90 2.76 8.67 -7.04
CA PHE A 90 2.60 8.91 -5.62
C PHE A 90 2.97 10.37 -5.24
N GLY A 91 4.15 10.82 -5.64
CA GLY A 91 4.60 12.19 -5.39
C GLY A 91 3.73 13.26 -6.07
N ILE A 92 3.15 12.97 -7.26
CA ILE A 92 2.18 13.87 -7.93
C ILE A 92 0.90 14.00 -7.11
N LEU A 93 0.38 12.89 -6.60
CA LEU A 93 -0.86 12.87 -5.82
C LEU A 93 -0.71 13.62 -4.50
N ILE A 94 0.43 13.48 -3.82
CA ILE A 94 0.73 14.27 -2.61
C ILE A 94 0.75 15.77 -2.96
N LYS A 95 1.45 16.19 -4.02
CA LYS A 95 1.47 17.60 -4.46
C LYS A 95 0.09 18.17 -4.75
N LYS A 96 -0.84 17.32 -5.19
CA LYS A 96 -2.23 17.70 -5.45
C LYS A 96 -3.12 17.66 -4.21
N ASN A 97 -2.55 17.41 -3.02
CA ASN A 97 -3.29 17.24 -1.76
C ASN A 97 -4.42 16.20 -1.85
N VAL A 98 -4.19 15.11 -2.58
CA VAL A 98 -5.12 14.00 -2.66
C VAL A 98 -5.11 13.26 -1.31
N HIS A 99 -6.25 12.68 -0.93
CA HIS A 99 -6.39 11.92 0.31
C HIS A 99 -5.54 10.65 0.31
N GLY A 100 -4.99 10.28 1.48
CA GLY A 100 -4.06 9.16 1.64
C GLY A 100 -4.53 7.84 1.07
N PHE A 101 -5.80 7.49 1.28
CA PHE A 101 -6.41 6.30 0.68
C PHE A 101 -6.30 6.26 -0.84
N TYR A 102 -6.68 7.36 -1.51
CA TYR A 102 -6.61 7.43 -2.96
C TYR A 102 -5.18 7.46 -3.49
N ILE A 103 -4.24 8.04 -2.73
CA ILE A 103 -2.82 7.99 -3.06
C ILE A 103 -2.35 6.53 -3.11
N LEU A 104 -2.64 5.75 -2.07
CA LEU A 104 -2.28 4.35 -1.99
C LEU A 104 -2.95 3.53 -3.10
N PHE A 105 -4.25 3.69 -3.28
CA PHE A 105 -5.03 2.90 -4.23
C PHE A 105 -4.60 3.18 -5.69
N ILE A 106 -4.46 4.44 -6.09
CA ILE A 106 -4.06 4.81 -7.46
C ILE A 106 -2.61 4.41 -7.74
N SER A 107 -1.70 4.60 -6.78
CA SER A 107 -0.30 4.22 -6.98
C SER A 107 -0.12 2.70 -7.03
N SER A 108 -0.85 1.92 -6.24
CA SER A 108 -0.84 0.46 -6.34
C SER A 108 -1.45 -0.05 -7.65
N LEU A 109 -2.54 0.57 -8.13
CA LEU A 109 -3.09 0.27 -9.46
C LEU A 109 -2.10 0.57 -10.58
N SER A 110 -1.39 1.69 -10.50
CA SER A 110 -0.36 2.01 -11.49
C SER A 110 0.79 1.00 -11.47
N ASN A 111 1.20 0.58 -10.28
CA ASN A 111 2.28 -0.40 -10.11
C ASN A 111 1.91 -1.76 -10.72
N ILE A 112 0.71 -2.28 -10.42
CA ILE A 112 0.26 -3.58 -10.98
C ILE A 112 0.17 -3.56 -12.51
N ILE A 113 -0.33 -2.45 -13.10
CA ILE A 113 -0.38 -2.32 -14.56
C ILE A 113 1.02 -2.41 -15.15
N LEU A 114 1.99 -1.74 -14.55
CA LEU A 114 3.38 -1.77 -15.02
C LEU A 114 4.05 -3.13 -14.79
N GLU A 115 3.76 -3.80 -13.69
CA GLU A 115 4.23 -5.17 -13.43
C GLU A 115 3.70 -6.17 -14.46
N ILE A 116 2.40 -6.10 -14.79
CA ILE A 116 1.80 -6.93 -15.84
C ILE A 116 2.45 -6.65 -17.19
N LEU A 117 2.66 -5.38 -17.54
CA LEU A 117 3.36 -5.01 -18.77
C LEU A 117 4.79 -5.54 -18.80
N SER A 118 5.50 -5.51 -17.67
CA SER A 118 6.85 -6.06 -17.53
C SER A 118 6.86 -7.58 -17.71
N ILE A 119 5.88 -8.30 -17.16
CA ILE A 119 5.73 -9.75 -17.33
C ILE A 119 5.48 -10.08 -18.81
N ILE A 120 4.55 -9.39 -19.48
CA ILE A 120 4.27 -9.60 -20.90
C ILE A 120 5.53 -9.35 -21.73
N PHE A 121 6.27 -8.28 -21.43
CA PHE A 121 7.50 -7.94 -22.15
C PHE A 121 8.59 -9.00 -21.97
N LEU A 122 8.78 -9.50 -20.74
CA LEU A 122 9.74 -10.57 -20.48
C LEU A 122 9.34 -11.89 -21.14
N ASN A 123 8.05 -12.26 -21.11
CA ASN A 123 7.55 -13.43 -21.81
C ASN A 123 7.86 -13.35 -23.32
N PHE A 124 7.69 -12.17 -23.92
CA PHE A 124 7.99 -11.94 -25.33
C PHE A 124 9.48 -12.07 -25.66
N ILE A 125 10.37 -11.50 -24.82
CA ILE A 125 11.82 -11.54 -25.05
C ILE A 125 12.38 -12.96 -24.89
N TYR A 126 11.98 -13.65 -23.85
CA TYR A 126 12.57 -14.96 -23.48
C TYR A 126 11.81 -16.14 -24.06
N ASN A 127 10.65 -15.94 -24.68
CA ASN A 127 9.73 -17.01 -25.06
C ASN A 127 9.40 -17.97 -23.89
N ILE A 128 9.33 -17.43 -22.66
CA ILE A 128 9.04 -18.19 -21.44
C ILE A 128 7.64 -17.82 -20.99
N ASP A 129 6.81 -18.81 -20.72
CA ASP A 129 5.54 -18.57 -20.06
C ASP A 129 5.77 -18.45 -18.54
N PHE A 130 5.76 -17.23 -18.05
CA PHE A 130 6.00 -16.89 -16.63
C PHE A 130 5.03 -17.60 -15.69
N LEU A 131 3.75 -17.72 -16.09
CA LEU A 131 2.75 -18.42 -15.28
C LEU A 131 3.03 -19.92 -15.19
N ASN A 132 3.47 -20.54 -16.26
CA ASN A 132 3.91 -21.94 -16.25
C ASN A 132 5.11 -22.15 -15.34
N VAL A 133 6.09 -21.25 -15.35
CA VAL A 133 7.26 -21.32 -14.46
C VAL A 133 6.82 -21.24 -13.00
N ILE A 134 5.96 -20.27 -12.65
CA ILE A 134 5.46 -20.16 -11.28
C ILE A 134 4.63 -21.40 -10.88
N SER A 135 3.76 -21.89 -11.76
CA SER A 135 2.93 -23.08 -11.49
C SER A 135 3.77 -24.31 -11.17
N THR A 136 4.87 -24.50 -11.89
CA THR A 136 5.81 -25.60 -11.65
C THR A 136 6.60 -25.41 -10.36
N LEU A 137 7.08 -24.19 -10.07
CA LEU A 137 7.82 -23.89 -8.85
C LEU A 137 6.98 -24.05 -7.59
N LEU A 138 5.73 -23.60 -7.63
CA LEU A 138 4.80 -23.68 -6.48
C LEU A 138 4.03 -25.00 -6.41
N ASN A 139 4.15 -25.87 -7.42
CA ASN A 139 3.40 -27.12 -7.53
C ASN A 139 1.86 -26.90 -7.51
N ILE A 140 1.40 -25.81 -8.13
CA ILE A 140 0.00 -25.39 -8.20
C ILE A 140 -0.51 -25.61 -9.63
N ASN A 141 -1.77 -26.05 -9.75
CA ASN A 141 -2.42 -26.17 -11.06
C ASN A 141 -2.51 -24.79 -11.73
N ILE A 142 -2.10 -24.71 -13.01
CA ILE A 142 -2.06 -23.47 -13.79
C ILE A 142 -3.42 -22.76 -13.85
N ASN A 143 -4.53 -23.49 -13.94
CA ASN A 143 -5.86 -22.90 -13.97
C ASN A 143 -6.18 -22.18 -12.65
N LYS A 144 -5.84 -22.79 -11.51
CA LYS A 144 -6.01 -22.15 -10.20
C LYS A 144 -5.07 -20.96 -10.03
N LEU A 145 -3.85 -21.05 -10.56
CA LEU A 145 -2.90 -19.95 -10.53
C LEU A 145 -3.44 -18.77 -11.34
N ASN A 146 -3.96 -18.99 -12.54
CA ASN A 146 -4.58 -17.93 -13.35
C ASN A 146 -5.70 -17.21 -12.63
N ASP A 147 -6.55 -17.92 -11.87
CA ASP A 147 -7.67 -17.34 -11.14
C ASP A 147 -7.20 -16.41 -10.02
N ILE A 148 -6.08 -16.69 -9.37
CA ILE A 148 -5.59 -15.92 -8.20
C ILE A 148 -4.46 -14.96 -8.53
N PHE A 149 -3.83 -15.09 -9.72
CA PHE A 149 -2.60 -14.37 -10.04
C PHE A 149 -2.77 -12.85 -10.02
N LEU A 150 -3.78 -12.33 -10.73
CA LEU A 150 -4.03 -10.89 -10.80
C LEU A 150 -4.33 -10.31 -9.42
N SER A 151 -5.13 -11.00 -8.62
CA SER A 151 -5.49 -10.56 -7.28
C SER A 151 -4.30 -10.62 -6.32
N SER A 152 -3.43 -11.63 -6.42
CA SER A 152 -2.22 -11.71 -5.61
C SER A 152 -1.20 -10.63 -5.97
N LEU A 153 -1.02 -10.31 -7.25
CA LEU A 153 -0.19 -9.18 -7.68
C LEU A 153 -0.72 -7.86 -7.14
N PHE A 154 -2.04 -7.66 -7.16
CA PHE A 154 -2.63 -6.42 -6.63
C PHE A 154 -2.40 -6.28 -5.13
N LEU A 155 -2.55 -7.35 -4.37
CA LEU A 155 -2.26 -7.34 -2.94
C LEU A 155 -0.79 -7.03 -2.65
N LEU A 156 0.14 -7.68 -3.36
CA LEU A 156 1.57 -7.43 -3.21
C LEU A 156 1.94 -5.99 -3.56
N SER A 157 1.44 -5.49 -4.68
CA SER A 157 1.64 -4.10 -5.10
C SER A 157 1.09 -3.10 -4.08
N TYR A 158 -0.08 -3.39 -3.50
CA TYR A 158 -0.65 -2.54 -2.45
C TYR A 158 0.19 -2.55 -1.17
N ILE A 159 0.64 -3.72 -0.71
CA ILE A 159 1.53 -3.82 0.46
C ILE A 159 2.83 -3.06 0.23
N GLN A 160 3.43 -3.20 -0.94
CA GLN A 160 4.63 -2.45 -1.33
C GLN A 160 4.41 -0.93 -1.23
N MET A 161 3.32 -0.44 -1.81
CA MET A 161 3.01 0.98 -1.79
C MET A 161 2.63 1.48 -0.39
N LEU A 162 1.99 0.66 0.44
CA LEU A 162 1.69 0.99 1.83
C LEU A 162 2.96 1.14 2.67
N LEU A 163 3.90 0.22 2.54
CA LEU A 163 5.19 0.31 3.25
C LEU A 163 5.97 1.56 2.83
N SER A 164 5.99 1.84 1.53
CA SER A 164 6.58 3.09 1.01
C SER A 164 5.85 4.33 1.55
N TYR A 165 4.52 4.28 1.64
CA TYR A 165 3.68 5.36 2.18
C TYR A 165 4.03 5.71 3.62
N ILE A 166 4.18 4.70 4.48
CA ILE A 166 4.52 4.91 5.90
C ILE A 166 5.86 5.65 6.02
N ILE A 167 6.86 5.25 5.21
CA ILE A 167 8.18 5.90 5.23
C ILE A 167 8.09 7.31 4.66
N ILE A 168 7.37 7.50 3.55
CA ILE A 168 7.20 8.82 2.93
C ILE A 168 6.49 9.76 3.90
N GLU A 169 5.43 9.33 4.55
CA GLU A 169 4.69 10.14 5.50
C GLU A 169 5.56 10.66 6.64
N ALA A 170 6.45 9.83 7.17
CA ALA A 170 7.41 10.23 8.19
C ALA A 170 8.41 11.30 7.70
N GLU A 171 8.77 11.27 6.42
CA GLU A 171 9.77 12.17 5.85
C GLU A 171 9.21 13.47 5.26
N ILE A 172 7.98 13.45 4.71
CA ILE A 172 7.42 14.60 3.98
C ILE A 172 7.12 15.80 4.87
N SER A 173 6.89 15.59 6.17
CA SER A 173 6.74 16.68 7.15
C SER A 173 7.95 17.61 7.16
N LYS A 174 9.16 17.09 6.91
CA LYS A 174 10.40 17.86 6.78
C LYS A 174 10.40 18.81 5.56
N PHE A 175 9.53 18.54 4.58
CA PHE A 175 9.41 19.32 3.34
C PHE A 175 8.15 20.19 3.30
N ASN A 176 7.45 20.35 4.44
CA ASN A 176 6.20 21.08 4.56
C ASN A 176 5.07 20.53 3.67
N PHE A 177 5.03 19.24 3.47
CA PHE A 177 3.91 18.55 2.85
C PHE A 177 3.15 17.76 3.93
N GLU A 178 1.84 17.72 3.80
CA GLU A 178 0.96 16.91 4.64
C GLU A 178 0.05 16.06 3.77
N ILE A 179 -0.23 14.85 4.22
CA ILE A 179 -1.21 14.00 3.56
C ILE A 179 -2.55 14.24 4.23
N LYS A 180 -3.55 14.55 3.42
CA LYS A 180 -4.92 14.70 3.90
C LYS A 180 -5.49 13.35 4.33
N GLU A 181 -6.09 13.34 5.51
CA GLU A 181 -6.89 12.25 6.00
C GLU A 181 -8.21 12.78 6.54
N ASP A 182 -9.32 12.13 6.19
CA ASP A 182 -10.66 12.54 6.55
C ASP A 182 -11.45 11.34 7.08
N LEU A 183 -12.18 11.56 8.18
CA LEU A 183 -13.09 10.58 8.76
C LEU A 183 -14.21 10.15 7.79
N ASN A 184 -14.65 11.03 6.89
CA ASN A 184 -15.67 10.70 5.91
C ASN A 184 -15.21 9.58 4.96
N ILE A 185 -13.92 9.62 4.56
CA ILE A 185 -13.33 8.57 3.72
C ILE A 185 -13.17 7.28 4.53
N PHE A 186 -12.82 7.37 5.81
CA PHE A 186 -12.81 6.20 6.69
C PHE A 186 -14.18 5.50 6.74
N TYR A 187 -15.27 6.25 6.90
CA TYR A 187 -16.63 5.66 6.88
C TYR A 187 -16.99 5.07 5.51
N SER A 188 -16.63 5.73 4.42
CA SER A 188 -16.90 5.21 3.08
C SER A 188 -16.10 3.93 2.79
N THR A 189 -14.83 3.88 3.19
CA THR A 189 -13.99 2.68 3.06
C THR A 189 -14.51 1.53 3.91
N PHE A 190 -15.01 1.80 5.11
CA PHE A 190 -15.63 0.82 6.00
C PHE A 190 -16.88 0.18 5.37
N ILE A 191 -17.77 1.00 4.79
CA ILE A 191 -18.98 0.49 4.13
C ILE A 191 -18.60 -0.34 2.89
N LEU A 192 -17.65 0.11 2.09
CA LEU A 192 -17.19 -0.62 0.89
C LEU A 192 -16.54 -1.96 1.26
N ASP A 193 -15.79 -2.02 2.36
CA ASP A 193 -15.19 -3.26 2.85
C ASP A 193 -16.26 -4.30 3.20
N ILE A 194 -17.32 -3.90 3.91
CA ILE A 194 -18.49 -4.78 4.18
C ILE A 194 -19.10 -5.31 2.89
N ILE A 195 -19.31 -4.45 1.90
CA ILE A 195 -19.90 -4.84 0.61
C ILE A 195 -19.01 -5.87 -0.09
N PHE A 196 -17.69 -5.66 -0.11
CA PHE A 196 -16.74 -6.57 -0.75
C PHE A 196 -16.68 -7.93 -0.05
N ILE A 197 -16.75 -7.99 1.28
CA ILE A 197 -16.85 -9.25 2.02
C ILE A 197 -18.12 -10.01 1.64
N ILE A 198 -19.27 -9.32 1.62
CA ILE A 198 -20.54 -9.95 1.25
C ILE A 198 -20.50 -10.50 -0.16
N ILE A 199 -19.98 -9.74 -1.13
CA ILE A 199 -19.85 -10.20 -2.53
C ILE A 199 -18.89 -11.39 -2.62
N SER A 200 -17.74 -11.32 -1.94
CA SER A 200 -16.76 -12.41 -1.92
C SER A 200 -17.36 -13.72 -1.40
N LEU A 201 -18.11 -13.65 -0.29
CA LEU A 201 -18.76 -14.82 0.30
C LEU A 201 -19.92 -15.34 -0.57
N SER A 202 -20.68 -14.44 -1.19
CA SER A 202 -21.79 -14.81 -2.08
C SER A 202 -21.31 -15.48 -3.37
N CYS A 203 -20.18 -15.04 -3.89
CA CYS A 203 -19.56 -15.54 -5.11
C CYS A 203 -18.57 -16.69 -4.87
N TYR A 204 -18.61 -17.34 -3.73
CA TYR A 204 -17.65 -18.38 -3.34
C TYR A 204 -17.44 -19.48 -4.39
N ASN A 205 -18.47 -19.86 -5.14
CA ASN A 205 -18.39 -20.87 -6.19
C ASN A 205 -17.62 -20.39 -7.44
N TYR A 206 -17.46 -19.06 -7.60
CA TYR A 206 -16.73 -18.45 -8.72
C TYR A 206 -15.38 -17.97 -8.22
N LEU A 207 -14.38 -18.83 -8.23
CA LEU A 207 -13.06 -18.60 -7.63
C LEU A 207 -12.47 -17.24 -8.01
N TYR A 208 -12.41 -16.91 -9.30
CA TYR A 208 -11.84 -15.66 -9.78
C TYR A 208 -12.52 -14.42 -9.13
N ILE A 209 -13.85 -14.39 -9.14
CA ILE A 209 -14.63 -13.27 -8.58
C ILE A 209 -14.45 -13.20 -7.06
N SER A 210 -14.53 -14.34 -6.39
CA SER A 210 -14.34 -14.44 -4.95
C SER A 210 -12.96 -13.92 -4.54
N TYR A 211 -11.89 -14.32 -5.21
CA TYR A 211 -10.52 -13.85 -4.93
C TYR A 211 -10.35 -12.35 -5.21
N LEU A 212 -10.93 -11.82 -6.27
CA LEU A 212 -10.86 -10.40 -6.59
C LEU A 212 -11.53 -9.54 -5.49
N PHE A 213 -12.72 -9.92 -5.04
CA PHE A 213 -13.39 -9.19 -3.98
C PHE A 213 -12.78 -9.40 -2.59
N THR A 214 -12.18 -10.57 -2.31
CA THR A 214 -11.38 -10.77 -1.09
C THR A 214 -10.15 -9.89 -1.06
N THR A 215 -9.44 -9.73 -2.16
CA THR A 215 -8.25 -8.86 -2.21
C THR A 215 -8.62 -7.40 -2.08
N LEU A 216 -9.71 -6.95 -2.69
CA LEU A 216 -10.23 -5.61 -2.47
C LEU A 216 -10.60 -5.39 -1.00
N SER A 217 -11.32 -6.31 -0.39
CA SER A 217 -11.63 -6.25 1.04
C SER A 217 -10.37 -6.19 1.90
N LEU A 218 -9.35 -7.01 1.62
CA LEU A 218 -8.07 -6.94 2.35
C LEU A 218 -7.40 -5.58 2.23
N ILE A 219 -7.38 -4.98 1.05
CA ILE A 219 -6.81 -3.66 0.80
C ILE A 219 -7.51 -2.60 1.65
N PHE A 220 -8.85 -2.63 1.67
CA PHE A 220 -9.64 -1.69 2.46
C PHE A 220 -9.45 -1.94 3.96
N SER A 221 -9.46 -3.19 4.39
CA SER A 221 -9.21 -3.59 5.78
C SER A 221 -7.84 -3.15 6.29
N VAL A 222 -6.78 -3.33 5.49
CA VAL A 222 -5.42 -2.90 5.85
C VAL A 222 -5.36 -1.38 5.99
N TYR A 223 -6.03 -0.64 5.10
CA TYR A 223 -6.13 0.82 5.23
C TYR A 223 -6.89 1.25 6.48
N LEU A 224 -8.03 0.62 6.78
CA LEU A 224 -8.81 0.89 7.99
C LEU A 224 -7.97 0.67 9.25
N LEU A 225 -7.25 -0.45 9.30
CA LEU A 225 -6.36 -0.77 10.41
C LEU A 225 -5.23 0.26 10.57
N TYR A 226 -4.58 0.64 9.45
CA TYR A 226 -3.57 1.69 9.45
C TYR A 226 -4.12 2.99 10.02
N TYR A 227 -5.32 3.40 9.60
CA TYR A 227 -5.97 4.61 10.09
C TYR A 227 -6.24 4.56 11.60
N VAL A 228 -6.73 3.42 12.11
CA VAL A 228 -6.97 3.20 13.56
C VAL A 228 -5.67 3.31 14.35
N ILE A 229 -4.59 2.67 13.88
CA ILE A 229 -3.28 2.70 14.55
C ILE A 229 -2.71 4.12 14.59
N LYS A 230 -2.87 4.87 13.49
CA LYS A 230 -2.37 6.24 13.38
C LYS A 230 -3.07 7.22 14.33
N TYR A 231 -4.30 6.96 14.74
CA TYR A 231 -5.05 7.83 15.66
C TYR A 231 -4.44 7.95 17.06
N ASP A 232 -3.30 7.30 17.31
CA ASP A 232 -2.43 7.39 18.48
C ASP A 232 -3.14 7.22 19.84
N ASN A 233 -4.06 6.28 19.91
CA ASN A 233 -4.66 5.89 21.18
C ASN A 233 -4.04 4.58 21.66
N LYS A 234 -3.30 4.64 22.79
CA LYS A 234 -2.62 3.46 23.38
C LYS A 234 -3.58 2.29 23.61
N ILE A 235 -4.82 2.56 24.02
CA ILE A 235 -5.83 1.53 24.25
C ILE A 235 -6.22 0.83 22.94
N LEU A 236 -6.49 1.61 21.87
CA LEU A 236 -6.84 1.07 20.57
C LEU A 236 -5.69 0.27 19.95
N ASN A 237 -4.45 0.73 20.13
CA ASN A 237 -3.27 0.01 19.66
C ASN A 237 -3.10 -1.34 20.39
N ILE A 238 -3.36 -1.39 21.68
CA ILE A 238 -3.36 -2.65 22.46
C ILE A 238 -4.48 -3.57 21.97
N ILE A 239 -5.70 -3.07 21.80
CA ILE A 239 -6.83 -3.84 21.29
C ILE A 239 -6.53 -4.39 19.89
N SER A 240 -5.98 -3.59 18.99
CA SER A 240 -5.62 -4.02 17.62
C SER A 240 -4.57 -5.15 17.66
N LEU A 241 -3.56 -5.03 18.51
CA LEU A 241 -2.51 -6.03 18.67
C LEU A 241 -3.07 -7.35 19.26
N PHE A 242 -3.95 -7.26 20.26
CA PHE A 242 -4.66 -8.42 20.79
C PHE A 242 -5.53 -9.12 19.74
N MET A 243 -6.24 -8.36 18.93
CA MET A 243 -7.05 -8.91 17.85
C MET A 243 -6.21 -9.60 16.79
N PHE A 244 -5.03 -9.08 16.45
CA PHE A 244 -4.07 -9.78 15.57
C PHE A 244 -3.64 -11.13 16.11
N ILE A 245 -3.34 -11.21 17.41
CA ILE A 245 -2.96 -12.48 18.06
C ILE A 245 -4.14 -13.48 18.00
N ILE A 246 -5.36 -13.02 18.28
CA ILE A 246 -6.56 -13.85 18.20
C ILE A 246 -6.77 -14.37 16.78
N ILE A 247 -6.59 -13.52 15.75
CA ILE A 247 -6.67 -13.94 14.34
C ILE A 247 -5.66 -15.05 14.05
N TYR A 248 -4.42 -14.85 14.45
CA TYR A 248 -3.36 -15.84 14.22
C TYR A 248 -3.71 -17.20 14.85
N ILE A 249 -4.23 -17.20 16.10
CA ILE A 249 -4.69 -18.41 16.78
C ILE A 249 -5.87 -19.06 16.05
N ILE A 250 -6.87 -18.27 15.64
CA ILE A 250 -8.02 -18.77 14.86
C ILE A 250 -7.53 -19.40 13.55
N CYS A 251 -6.60 -18.73 12.87
CA CYS A 251 -6.00 -19.24 11.63
C CYS A 251 -5.27 -20.57 11.84
N LEU A 252 -4.53 -20.73 12.93
CA LEU A 252 -3.86 -21.99 13.26
C LEU A 252 -4.87 -23.12 13.55
N VAL A 253 -5.87 -22.85 14.39
CA VAL A 253 -6.89 -23.84 14.79
C VAL A 253 -7.70 -24.33 13.59
N PHE A 254 -8.10 -23.40 12.71
CA PHE A 254 -8.91 -23.71 11.54
C PHE A 254 -8.09 -23.97 10.27
N SER A 255 -6.77 -24.12 10.37
CA SER A 255 -5.90 -24.31 9.20
C SER A 255 -6.29 -25.50 8.32
N SER A 256 -6.75 -26.61 8.91
CA SER A 256 -7.24 -27.79 8.18
C SER A 256 -8.57 -27.51 7.45
N TRP A 257 -9.47 -26.77 8.09
CA TRP A 257 -10.75 -26.38 7.50
C TRP A 257 -10.55 -25.39 6.35
N PHE A 258 -9.66 -24.39 6.51
CA PHE A 258 -9.31 -23.45 5.46
C PHE A 258 -8.66 -24.10 4.25
N LYS A 259 -7.86 -25.15 4.42
CA LYS A 259 -7.32 -25.93 3.30
C LYS A 259 -8.43 -26.54 2.43
N ILE A 260 -9.56 -26.92 3.04
CA ILE A 260 -10.70 -27.51 2.33
C ILE A 260 -11.50 -26.42 1.60
N HIS A 261 -11.71 -25.28 2.24
CA HIS A 261 -12.59 -24.20 1.74
C HIS A 261 -11.88 -23.08 0.97
N GLY A 262 -10.56 -23.15 0.84
CA GLY A 262 -9.76 -22.22 0.03
C GLY A 262 -9.27 -20.96 0.74
N LEU A 263 -8.31 -20.31 0.10
CA LEU A 263 -7.62 -19.12 0.62
C LEU A 263 -8.55 -17.91 0.78
N SER A 264 -9.61 -17.80 -0.03
CA SER A 264 -10.53 -16.67 0.03
C SER A 264 -11.24 -16.54 1.37
N LEU A 265 -11.65 -17.67 1.98
CA LEU A 265 -12.24 -17.66 3.33
C LEU A 265 -11.24 -17.22 4.39
N TYR A 266 -9.98 -17.64 4.24
CA TYR A 266 -8.91 -17.26 5.15
C TYR A 266 -8.71 -15.74 5.20
N PHE A 267 -8.65 -15.11 4.05
CA PHE A 267 -8.49 -13.67 3.94
C PHE A 267 -9.74 -12.90 4.41
N ASN A 268 -10.95 -13.45 4.16
CA ASN A 268 -12.18 -12.84 4.67
C ASN A 268 -12.25 -12.82 6.20
N VAL A 269 -11.69 -13.80 6.90
CA VAL A 269 -11.61 -13.77 8.38
C VAL A 269 -10.78 -12.57 8.84
N PHE A 270 -9.64 -12.29 8.18
CA PHE A 270 -8.85 -11.10 8.49
C PHE A 270 -9.68 -9.81 8.32
N SER A 271 -10.36 -9.67 7.18
CA SER A 271 -11.19 -8.51 6.91
C SER A 271 -12.34 -8.34 7.91
N ILE A 272 -13.01 -9.42 8.31
CA ILE A 272 -14.08 -9.37 9.32
C ILE A 272 -13.55 -8.85 10.67
N ILE A 273 -12.36 -9.26 11.06
CA ILE A 273 -11.80 -8.83 12.35
C ILE A 273 -11.34 -7.37 12.30
N THR A 274 -10.77 -6.92 11.19
CA THR A 274 -10.45 -5.50 11.02
C THR A 274 -11.70 -4.63 11.02
N LEU A 275 -12.83 -5.12 10.48
CA LEU A 275 -14.12 -4.45 10.61
C LEU A 275 -14.58 -4.34 12.07
N LEU A 276 -14.42 -5.40 12.87
CA LEU A 276 -14.76 -5.34 14.31
C LEU A 276 -13.92 -4.29 15.04
N ILE A 277 -12.61 -4.22 14.76
CA ILE A 277 -11.72 -3.17 15.29
C ILE A 277 -12.23 -1.78 14.87
N SER A 278 -12.62 -1.63 13.61
CA SER A 278 -13.14 -0.35 13.08
C SER A 278 -14.46 0.06 13.73
N VAL A 279 -15.34 -0.89 14.04
CA VAL A 279 -16.57 -0.63 14.82
C VAL A 279 -16.24 -0.12 16.21
N ILE A 280 -15.31 -0.76 16.91
CA ILE A 280 -14.86 -0.31 18.24
C ILE A 280 -14.30 1.11 18.15
N PHE A 281 -13.51 1.42 17.12
CA PHE A 281 -12.98 2.74 16.89
C PHE A 281 -14.07 3.80 16.64
N ILE A 282 -15.08 3.49 15.82
CA ILE A 282 -16.24 4.37 15.57
C ILE A 282 -16.98 4.66 16.87
N LEU A 283 -17.26 3.64 17.66
CA LEU A 283 -17.93 3.79 18.97
C LEU A 283 -17.10 4.67 19.90
N TYR A 284 -15.79 4.43 19.97
CA TYR A 284 -14.86 5.23 20.78
C TYR A 284 -14.88 6.71 20.39
N ILE A 285 -14.78 7.03 19.09
CA ILE A 285 -14.89 8.44 18.63
C ILE A 285 -16.23 9.06 19.00
N HIS A 286 -17.32 8.30 18.86
CA HIS A 286 -18.65 8.80 19.19
C HIS A 286 -18.77 9.14 20.68
N PHE A 287 -18.23 8.30 21.57
CA PHE A 287 -18.22 8.56 23.01
C PHE A 287 -17.39 9.78 23.38
N ILE A 288 -16.17 9.93 22.84
CA ILE A 288 -15.33 11.10 23.11
C ILE A 288 -15.98 12.38 22.63
N LYS A 289 -16.60 12.36 21.44
CA LYS A 289 -17.29 13.53 20.90
C LYS A 289 -18.46 13.95 21.78
N LYS A 290 -19.17 12.99 22.36
CA LYS A 290 -20.28 13.20 23.28
C LYS A 290 -19.77 13.79 24.62
N GLU A 291 -18.67 13.30 25.19
CA GLU A 291 -18.07 13.86 26.41
C GLU A 291 -17.60 15.32 26.24
N LYS A 292 -16.91 15.62 25.11
CA LYS A 292 -16.47 16.99 24.82
C LYS A 292 -17.65 17.96 24.66
N ILE A 293 -18.76 17.51 24.06
CA ILE A 293 -19.98 18.31 23.93
C ILE A 293 -20.58 18.55 25.32
N ASN A 294 -20.69 17.53 26.16
CA ASN A 294 -21.21 17.65 27.51
C ASN A 294 -20.35 18.59 28.37
N GLN A 295 -19.01 18.46 28.31
CA GLN A 295 -18.12 19.38 29.02
C GLN A 295 -18.24 20.83 28.53
N SER A 296 -18.42 21.06 27.23
CA SER A 296 -18.64 22.40 26.69
C SER A 296 -19.96 23.01 27.13
N ILE A 297 -21.01 22.20 27.31
CA ILE A 297 -22.32 22.63 27.84
C ILE A 297 -22.20 22.94 29.34
N PHE A 298 -21.54 22.08 30.12
CA PHE A 298 -21.30 22.33 31.56
C PHE A 298 -20.49 23.63 31.80
N ASN A 299 -19.41 23.82 31.04
CA ASN A 299 -18.62 25.04 31.16
C ASN A 299 -19.40 26.32 30.77
N LYS A 300 -20.37 26.23 29.84
CA LYS A 300 -21.26 27.36 29.52
C LYS A 300 -22.28 27.63 30.64
N LEU A 301 -22.81 26.61 31.30
CA LEU A 301 -23.75 26.75 32.42
C LEU A 301 -23.07 27.31 33.67
N ASP A 302 -21.81 26.99 33.95
CA ASP A 302 -21.05 27.55 35.08
C ASP A 302 -20.69 29.02 34.88
N VAL A 303 -20.55 29.51 33.67
CA VAL A 303 -20.29 30.92 33.37
C VAL A 303 -21.56 31.76 33.55
N THR A 304 -22.73 31.23 33.17
CA THR A 304 -24.03 31.92 33.32
C THR A 304 -24.57 31.93 34.76
N SER A 305 -24.05 31.08 35.64
CA SER A 305 -24.44 31.08 37.07
C SER A 305 -23.60 32.02 37.96
N LYS A 306 -22.59 32.66 37.37
CA LYS A 306 -21.70 33.64 38.07
C LYS A 306 -21.92 35.10 37.68
N GLU A 307 -22.87 35.36 36.79
CA GLU A 307 -23.46 36.68 36.53
C GLU A 307 -24.80 36.83 37.27
#